data_78a3c1bbc464a1f5170b71bff0d1080a
#
_entry.id   78a3c1bbc464a1f5170b71bff0d1080a
#
_cell.length_a   1.000
_cell.length_b   1.000
_cell.length_c   1.000
_cell.angle_alpha   90.00
_cell.angle_beta   90.00
_cell.angle_gamma   90.00
#
_symmetry.space_group_name_H-M   'P 1'
#
loop_
_entity.id
_entity.type
_entity.pdbx_description
1 polymer ?
#
loop_
_entity_poly.entity_id
_entity_poly.type
_entity_poly.pdbx_seq_one_letter_code
_entity_poly.pdbx_strand_id
1 'polypeptide(L)'
;MKIDTLYQPKLSASGKVTVAVCFAFLGNAAVAANIEAIGQTSVQQQHNVDIVNIAAPTAQGLSHNQYNKYNVSQHGAVLNNALSAGKSQLAGNLSANKNFQGQTASVILNEVVSKNPSLILGQQEIFGIAADYVLANPNGITHNGGSILNANRASLIVGTPTVSDG
;
A
#
# COMPACT_ATOMS: atom_id res chain seq x y z
N MET A 1 21.67 -35.96 27.42
CA MET A 1 21.27 -35.40 26.11
C MET A 1 22.08 -36.16 25.08
N LYS A 2 21.43 -37.15 24.38
CA LYS A 2 22.09 -37.99 23.39
C LYS A 2 22.00 -37.30 22.04
N ILE A 3 23.14 -37.16 21.39
CA ILE A 3 23.27 -36.65 20.03
C ILE A 3 23.12 -37.86 19.11
N ASP A 4 22.08 -37.92 18.35
CA ASP A 4 21.84 -39.01 17.40
C ASP A 4 22.74 -38.89 16.18
N THR A 5 23.25 -40.02 15.84
CA THR A 5 24.23 -40.43 14.85
C THR A 5 23.88 -39.88 13.48
N LEU A 6 24.85 -39.22 12.86
CA LEU A 6 24.82 -38.83 11.44
C LEU A 6 24.72 -40.11 10.56
N TYR A 7 23.67 -40.15 9.75
CA TYR A 7 23.48 -41.17 8.70
C TYR A 7 24.58 -41.02 7.66
N GLN A 8 25.44 -42.03 7.58
CA GLN A 8 26.44 -42.17 6.54
C GLN A 8 25.84 -43.00 5.39
N PRO A 9 25.70 -42.48 4.18
CA PRO A 9 25.24 -43.29 3.04
C PRO A 9 26.36 -44.26 2.60
N LYS A 10 26.03 -45.54 2.56
CA LYS A 10 26.90 -46.56 1.95
C LYS A 10 26.96 -46.31 0.42
N LEU A 11 28.14 -46.04 -0.08
CA LEU A 11 28.42 -45.99 -1.50
C LEU A 11 28.33 -47.39 -2.09
N SER A 12 27.40 -47.66 -2.96
CA SER A 12 27.33 -48.87 -3.78
C SER A 12 28.23 -48.70 -5.03
N ALA A 13 28.96 -49.76 -5.38
CA ALA A 13 30.01 -49.77 -6.39
C ALA A 13 29.49 -49.82 -7.84
N SER A 14 28.43 -49.14 -8.19
CA SER A 14 28.04 -48.95 -9.60
C SER A 14 27.77 -47.46 -9.83
N GLY A 15 28.70 -46.79 -10.45
CA GLY A 15 28.89 -45.36 -10.63
C GLY A 15 27.76 -44.56 -11.29
N LYS A 16 26.62 -44.43 -10.63
CA LYS A 16 25.63 -43.37 -10.95
C LYS A 16 25.39 -42.53 -9.70
N VAL A 17 26.04 -41.38 -9.64
CA VAL A 17 25.75 -40.37 -8.63
C VAL A 17 24.46 -39.65 -9.05
N THR A 18 23.37 -39.99 -8.41
CA THR A 18 22.13 -39.19 -8.55
C THR A 18 22.20 -38.07 -7.53
N VAL A 19 22.51 -36.86 -7.99
CA VAL A 19 22.41 -35.65 -7.18
C VAL A 19 20.93 -35.29 -7.14
N ALA A 20 20.26 -35.58 -6.04
CA ALA A 20 18.95 -35.05 -5.76
C ALA A 20 19.09 -33.57 -5.34
N VAL A 21 18.85 -32.65 -6.27
CA VAL A 21 18.73 -31.22 -5.96
C VAL A 21 17.35 -31.01 -5.35
N CYS A 22 17.28 -30.97 -4.03
CA CYS A 22 16.09 -30.46 -3.34
C CYS A 22 15.98 -28.95 -3.59
N PHE A 23 15.14 -28.56 -4.54
CA PHE A 23 14.66 -27.20 -4.60
C PHE A 23 13.72 -27.00 -3.42
N ALA A 24 14.22 -26.36 -2.37
CA ALA A 24 13.35 -25.77 -1.38
C ALA A 24 12.59 -24.63 -2.08
N PHE A 25 11.33 -24.87 -2.43
CA PHE A 25 10.41 -23.79 -2.74
C PHE A 25 10.24 -22.99 -1.45
N LEU A 26 11.01 -21.92 -1.31
CA LEU A 26 10.63 -20.85 -0.40
C LEU A 26 9.33 -20.26 -0.97
N GLY A 27 8.22 -20.81 -0.51
CA GLY A 27 6.92 -20.23 -0.80
C GLY A 27 6.97 -18.80 -0.27
N ASN A 28 6.96 -17.81 -1.18
CA ASN A 28 6.63 -16.46 -0.78
C ASN A 28 5.23 -16.53 -0.17
N ALA A 29 5.15 -16.50 1.16
CA ALA A 29 3.90 -16.20 1.81
C ALA A 29 3.48 -14.83 1.27
N ALA A 30 2.43 -14.79 0.47
CA ALA A 30 1.86 -13.54 0.01
C ALA A 30 1.47 -12.77 1.27
N VAL A 31 2.20 -11.71 1.58
CA VAL A 31 1.81 -10.79 2.65
C VAL A 31 0.48 -10.20 2.20
N ALA A 32 -0.56 -10.42 3.00
CA ALA A 32 -1.87 -9.86 2.68
C ALA A 32 -1.74 -8.35 2.51
N ALA A 33 -2.20 -7.81 1.38
CA ALA A 33 -2.12 -6.40 1.09
C ALA A 33 -2.80 -5.58 2.21
N ASN A 34 -2.13 -4.55 2.69
CA ASN A 34 -2.68 -3.65 3.71
C ASN A 34 -3.69 -2.68 3.10
N ILE A 35 -3.44 -2.25 1.86
CA ILE A 35 -4.32 -1.39 1.08
C ILE A 35 -4.72 -2.15 -0.20
N GLU A 36 -6.02 -2.30 -0.40
CA GLU A 36 -6.62 -2.98 -1.56
C GLU A 36 -7.51 -2.00 -2.30
N ALA A 37 -6.95 -1.37 -3.33
CA ALA A 37 -7.65 -0.39 -4.15
C ALA A 37 -8.49 -1.05 -5.25
N ILE A 38 -9.51 -0.35 -5.69
CA ILE A 38 -10.36 -0.70 -6.83
C ILE A 38 -10.45 0.46 -7.83
N GLY A 39 -10.87 0.16 -9.05
CA GLY A 39 -11.02 1.16 -10.10
C GLY A 39 -9.69 1.64 -10.68
N GLN A 40 -9.53 2.96 -10.81
CA GLN A 40 -8.32 3.57 -11.39
C GLN A 40 -7.16 3.69 -10.39
N THR A 41 -7.46 3.60 -9.10
CA THR A 41 -6.44 3.66 -8.05
C THR A 41 -5.64 2.36 -8.03
N SER A 42 -4.32 2.46 -7.94
CA SER A 42 -3.45 1.29 -7.88
C SER A 42 -2.47 1.38 -6.71
N VAL A 43 -2.06 0.23 -6.19
CA VAL A 43 -1.14 0.13 -5.06
C VAL A 43 0.07 -0.71 -5.46
N GLN A 44 1.25 -0.23 -5.12
CA GLN A 44 2.51 -0.96 -5.22
C GLN A 44 3.30 -0.77 -3.93
N GLN A 45 4.29 -1.61 -3.67
CA GLN A 45 5.17 -1.46 -2.50
C GLN A 45 6.57 -1.05 -2.90
N GLN A 46 7.14 -0.14 -2.09
CA GLN A 46 8.56 0.22 -2.14
C GLN A 46 9.10 0.34 -0.71
N HIS A 47 10.15 -0.41 -0.38
CA HIS A 47 10.74 -0.46 0.97
C HIS A 47 9.71 -0.76 2.08
N ASN A 48 8.76 -1.65 1.84
CA ASN A 48 7.61 -2.00 2.70
C ASN A 48 6.58 -0.86 2.91
N VAL A 49 6.73 0.27 2.23
CA VAL A 49 5.76 1.37 2.20
C VAL A 49 4.77 1.14 1.07
N ASP A 50 3.49 1.26 1.33
CA ASP A 50 2.45 1.17 0.30
C ASP A 50 2.40 2.49 -0.49
N ILE A 51 2.60 2.42 -1.81
CA ILE A 51 2.52 3.56 -2.72
C ILE A 51 1.19 3.48 -3.46
N VAL A 52 0.31 4.41 -3.15
CA VAL A 52 -1.00 4.53 -3.77
C VAL A 52 -0.92 5.55 -4.91
N ASN A 53 -0.98 5.08 -6.14
CA ASN A 53 -1.20 5.96 -7.29
C ASN A 53 -2.69 6.29 -7.33
N ILE A 54 -3.05 7.45 -6.83
CA ILE A 54 -4.44 7.88 -6.71
C ILE A 54 -5.07 8.10 -8.10
N ALA A 55 -6.39 8.00 -8.17
CA ALA A 55 -7.15 8.23 -9.40
C ALA A 55 -6.94 9.67 -9.92
N ALA A 56 -7.07 9.84 -11.24
CA ALA A 56 -7.04 11.17 -11.82
C ALA A 56 -8.12 12.07 -11.19
N PRO A 57 -7.78 13.32 -10.84
CA PRO A 57 -8.76 14.22 -10.26
C PRO A 57 -9.80 14.69 -11.31
N THR A 58 -10.98 15.02 -10.84
CA THR A 58 -11.97 15.76 -11.63
C THR A 58 -11.44 17.15 -11.99
N ALA A 59 -12.13 17.87 -12.89
CA ALA A 59 -11.80 19.25 -13.22
C ALA A 59 -11.80 20.18 -12.00
N GLN A 60 -12.60 19.86 -10.95
CA GLN A 60 -12.65 20.57 -9.68
C GLN A 60 -11.55 20.16 -8.69
N GLY A 61 -10.70 19.19 -9.06
CA GLY A 61 -9.55 18.76 -8.27
C GLY A 61 -9.84 17.66 -7.25
N LEU A 62 -10.98 16.97 -7.34
CA LEU A 62 -11.29 15.84 -6.47
C LEU A 62 -10.73 14.53 -7.06
N SER A 63 -9.79 13.89 -6.36
CA SER A 63 -9.41 12.50 -6.60
C SER A 63 -10.21 11.57 -5.68
N HIS A 64 -11.15 10.82 -6.24
CA HIS A 64 -11.97 9.85 -5.51
C HIS A 64 -11.39 8.46 -5.66
N ASN A 65 -10.93 7.90 -4.56
CA ASN A 65 -10.24 6.62 -4.47
C ASN A 65 -11.08 5.65 -3.66
N GLN A 66 -11.39 4.50 -4.22
CA GLN A 66 -12.20 3.47 -3.56
C GLN A 66 -11.35 2.26 -3.21
N TYR A 67 -11.68 1.64 -2.07
CA TYR A 67 -10.91 0.52 -1.52
C TYR A 67 -11.82 -0.58 -0.97
N ASN A 68 -11.40 -1.82 -1.17
CA ASN A 68 -11.90 -2.96 -0.41
C ASN A 68 -11.32 -2.98 1.01
N LYS A 69 -10.09 -2.48 1.16
CA LYS A 69 -9.39 -2.44 2.44
C LYS A 69 -8.42 -1.26 2.46
N TYR A 70 -8.42 -0.51 3.54
CA TYR A 70 -7.49 0.59 3.74
C TYR A 70 -6.89 0.51 5.15
N ASN A 71 -5.78 -0.21 5.25
CA ASN A 71 -4.98 -0.31 6.46
C ASN A 71 -3.59 0.23 6.18
N VAL A 72 -3.04 1.00 7.10
CA VAL A 72 -1.68 1.53 6.99
C VAL A 72 -0.82 0.86 8.04
N SER A 73 0.19 0.14 7.60
CA SER A 73 1.16 -0.51 8.48
C SER A 73 2.07 0.51 9.18
N GLN A 74 2.88 0.08 10.12
CA GLN A 74 3.88 0.94 10.77
C GLN A 74 4.93 1.52 9.79
N HIS A 75 5.11 0.89 8.62
CA HIS A 75 5.99 1.42 7.56
C HIS A 75 5.40 2.62 6.84
N GLY A 76 4.09 2.83 6.95
CA GLY A 76 3.39 3.96 6.35
C GLY A 76 2.84 3.69 4.96
N ALA A 77 2.24 4.74 4.39
CA ALA A 77 1.72 4.76 3.03
C ALA A 77 1.98 6.12 2.37
N VAL A 78 2.12 6.13 1.05
CA VAL A 78 2.28 7.34 0.25
C VAL A 78 1.13 7.44 -0.75
N LEU A 79 0.42 8.56 -0.73
CA LEU A 79 -0.57 8.94 -1.74
C LEU A 79 0.14 9.77 -2.81
N ASN A 80 0.31 9.22 -4.00
CA ASN A 80 1.07 9.86 -5.07
C ASN A 80 0.23 10.92 -5.77
N ASN A 81 0.45 12.19 -5.40
CA ASN A 81 -0.18 13.39 -5.97
C ASN A 81 0.83 14.23 -6.78
N ALA A 82 1.69 13.57 -7.57
CA ALA A 82 2.78 14.23 -8.27
C ALA A 82 2.68 14.09 -9.80
N LEU A 83 2.96 15.19 -10.51
CA LEU A 83 3.09 15.24 -11.98
C LEU A 83 4.53 14.98 -12.46
N SER A 84 5.50 14.96 -11.55
CA SER A 84 6.90 14.72 -11.85
C SER A 84 7.52 13.77 -10.83
N ALA A 85 8.61 13.13 -11.20
CA ALA A 85 9.41 12.35 -10.28
C ALA A 85 10.01 13.22 -9.19
N GLY A 86 10.21 12.67 -8.00
CA GLY A 86 10.77 13.39 -6.86
C GLY A 86 11.11 12.45 -5.70
N LYS A 87 11.40 13.02 -4.54
CA LYS A 87 11.78 12.28 -3.33
C LYS A 87 10.67 12.35 -2.28
N SER A 88 10.04 11.21 -2.00
CA SER A 88 9.14 11.01 -0.87
C SER A 88 9.95 10.92 0.42
N GLN A 89 9.35 11.38 1.52
CA GLN A 89 9.94 11.27 2.86
C GLN A 89 9.92 9.82 3.37
N LEU A 90 8.87 9.06 3.03
CA LEU A 90 8.69 7.70 3.53
C LEU A 90 9.30 6.65 2.60
N ALA A 91 9.23 6.85 1.27
CA ALA A 91 9.55 5.81 0.31
C ALA A 91 10.80 6.11 -0.56
N GLY A 92 11.43 7.27 -0.42
CA GLY A 92 12.57 7.68 -1.25
C GLY A 92 12.13 8.14 -2.65
N ASN A 93 12.90 7.80 -3.69
CA ASN A 93 12.61 8.30 -5.05
C ASN A 93 11.35 7.65 -5.62
N LEU A 94 10.41 8.46 -6.05
CA LEU A 94 9.17 8.03 -6.69
C LEU A 94 9.00 8.70 -8.07
N SER A 95 8.34 7.98 -8.97
CA SER A 95 7.91 8.52 -10.26
C SER A 95 6.63 9.34 -10.11
N ALA A 96 6.33 10.15 -11.13
CA ALA A 96 5.04 10.79 -11.29
C ALA A 96 3.89 9.76 -11.25
N ASN A 97 2.72 10.20 -10.82
CA ASN A 97 1.51 9.39 -10.89
C ASN A 97 1.07 9.22 -12.35
N LYS A 98 1.09 7.97 -12.84
CA LYS A 98 0.74 7.64 -14.23
C LYS A 98 -0.74 7.84 -14.57
N ASN A 99 -1.60 7.93 -13.55
CA ASN A 99 -3.04 8.17 -13.75
C ASN A 99 -3.32 9.64 -14.11
N PHE A 100 -2.39 10.56 -13.87
CA PHE A 100 -2.63 12.00 -14.04
C PHE A 100 -2.44 12.45 -15.48
N GLN A 101 -3.28 13.40 -15.88
CA GLN A 101 -3.28 14.03 -17.20
C GLN A 101 -3.01 15.54 -17.10
N GLY A 102 -1.98 15.91 -16.34
CA GLY A 102 -1.55 17.30 -16.22
C GLY A 102 -2.14 18.10 -15.06
N GLN A 103 -2.98 17.46 -14.20
CA GLN A 103 -3.56 18.10 -13.03
C GLN A 103 -3.34 17.24 -11.79
N THR A 104 -3.00 17.87 -10.65
CA THR A 104 -2.94 17.24 -9.32
C THR A 104 -4.26 17.41 -8.59
N ALA A 105 -4.52 16.55 -7.60
CA ALA A 105 -5.68 16.68 -6.75
C ALA A 105 -5.49 17.82 -5.73
N SER A 106 -6.55 18.59 -5.48
CA SER A 106 -6.69 19.49 -4.35
C SER A 106 -7.37 18.83 -3.15
N VAL A 107 -8.19 17.79 -3.41
CA VAL A 107 -8.84 16.94 -2.41
C VAL A 107 -8.62 15.49 -2.78
N ILE A 108 -8.12 14.69 -1.83
CA ILE A 108 -7.96 13.24 -1.97
C ILE A 108 -8.96 12.58 -1.03
N LEU A 109 -10.02 12.04 -1.61
CA LEU A 109 -11.03 11.26 -0.91
C LEU A 109 -10.67 9.77 -1.02
N ASN A 110 -10.44 9.14 0.12
CA ASN A 110 -10.22 7.70 0.26
C ASN A 110 -11.47 7.11 0.90
N GLU A 111 -12.22 6.32 0.16
CA GLU A 111 -13.47 5.70 0.60
C GLU A 111 -13.34 4.18 0.67
N VAL A 112 -13.65 3.58 1.81
CA VAL A 112 -13.75 2.14 1.94
C VAL A 112 -15.19 1.72 1.67
N VAL A 113 -15.40 0.96 0.59
CA VAL A 113 -16.73 0.55 0.11
C VAL A 113 -17.11 -0.88 0.52
N SER A 114 -16.21 -1.59 1.19
CA SER A 114 -16.43 -2.93 1.72
C SER A 114 -16.94 -2.89 3.17
N LYS A 115 -16.91 -4.06 3.83
CA LYS A 115 -17.24 -4.18 5.27
C LYS A 115 -16.00 -4.20 6.18
N ASN A 116 -14.81 -3.90 5.65
CA ASN A 116 -13.57 -3.92 6.41
C ASN A 116 -13.36 -2.59 7.16
N PRO A 117 -13.14 -2.61 8.49
CA PRO A 117 -12.71 -1.42 9.21
C PRO A 117 -11.28 -1.03 8.79
N SER A 118 -10.90 0.22 9.03
CA SER A 118 -9.56 0.72 8.77
C SER A 118 -8.72 0.76 10.03
N LEU A 119 -7.46 0.32 9.91
CA LEU A 119 -6.46 0.38 10.98
C LEU A 119 -5.25 1.17 10.48
N ILE A 120 -5.00 2.33 11.09
CA ILE A 120 -3.90 3.24 10.74
C ILE A 120 -2.85 3.17 11.85
N LEU A 121 -1.70 2.57 11.56
CA LEU A 121 -0.59 2.38 12.50
C LEU A 121 0.65 3.21 12.17
N GLY A 122 0.74 3.73 10.96
CA GLY A 122 1.91 4.44 10.45
C GLY A 122 1.58 5.79 9.82
N GLN A 123 2.64 6.49 9.47
CA GLN A 123 2.55 7.78 8.78
C GLN A 123 1.95 7.61 7.38
N GLN A 124 1.25 8.63 6.92
CA GLN A 124 0.80 8.75 5.55
C GLN A 124 1.38 10.04 4.95
N GLU A 125 1.83 9.97 3.71
CA GLU A 125 2.40 11.12 3.01
C GLU A 125 1.60 11.41 1.75
N ILE A 126 1.26 12.66 1.51
CA ILE A 126 0.85 13.12 0.18
C ILE A 126 2.13 13.52 -0.56
N PHE A 127 2.57 12.68 -1.48
CA PHE A 127 3.77 12.94 -2.29
C PHE A 127 3.44 13.87 -3.45
N GLY A 128 4.23 14.94 -3.61
CA GLY A 128 4.05 15.96 -4.63
C GLY A 128 3.33 17.21 -4.09
N ILE A 129 2.23 17.59 -4.71
CA ILE A 129 1.47 18.79 -4.30
C ILE A 129 0.57 18.47 -3.11
N ALA A 130 0.58 19.36 -2.11
CA ALA A 130 -0.28 19.23 -0.94
C ALA A 130 -1.77 19.27 -1.32
N ALA A 131 -2.58 18.50 -0.59
CA ALA A 131 -4.01 18.42 -0.80
C ALA A 131 -4.76 18.25 0.54
N ASP A 132 -6.06 18.44 0.53
CA ASP A 132 -6.91 18.01 1.63
C ASP A 132 -7.02 16.48 1.60
N TYR A 133 -6.81 15.84 2.75
CA TYR A 133 -6.93 14.40 2.93
C TYR A 133 -8.26 14.05 3.60
N VAL A 134 -8.99 13.12 3.02
CA VAL A 134 -10.21 12.57 3.61
C VAL A 134 -10.13 11.05 3.57
N LEU A 135 -10.34 10.39 4.72
CA LEU A 135 -10.58 8.95 4.81
C LEU A 135 -12.00 8.74 5.35
N ALA A 136 -12.84 8.09 4.55
CA ALA A 136 -14.22 7.76 4.90
C ALA A 136 -14.39 6.22 4.96
N ASN A 137 -14.85 5.72 6.11
CA ASN A 137 -15.13 4.30 6.28
C ASN A 137 -16.31 4.08 7.23
N PRO A 138 -17.48 3.64 6.71
CA PRO A 138 -18.66 3.41 7.55
C PRO A 138 -18.47 2.28 8.58
N ASN A 139 -17.45 1.42 8.41
CA ASN A 139 -17.20 0.30 9.31
C ASN A 139 -16.24 0.62 10.45
N GLY A 140 -15.83 1.88 10.55
CA GLY A 140 -14.95 2.37 11.60
C GLY A 140 -13.51 2.60 11.16
N ILE A 141 -12.85 3.52 11.86
CA ILE A 141 -11.44 3.87 11.66
C ILE A 141 -10.77 3.86 13.03
N THR A 142 -9.74 3.03 13.17
CA THR A 142 -8.85 3.07 14.33
C THR A 142 -7.55 3.74 13.90
N HIS A 143 -7.24 4.88 14.51
CA HIS A 143 -5.98 5.59 14.30
C HIS A 143 -5.11 5.44 15.55
N ASN A 144 -4.04 4.66 15.42
CA ASN A 144 -3.12 4.37 16.53
C ASN A 144 -1.66 4.60 16.09
N GLY A 145 -1.32 5.85 15.94
CA GLY A 145 0.01 6.30 15.53
C GLY A 145 0.03 6.97 14.16
N GLY A 146 1.17 7.57 13.87
CA GLY A 146 1.41 8.26 12.61
C GLY A 146 0.80 9.66 12.54
N SER A 147 1.08 10.31 11.43
CA SER A 147 0.57 11.62 11.05
C SER A 147 0.32 11.62 9.54
N ILE A 148 -0.31 12.66 9.04
CA ILE A 148 -0.50 12.85 7.60
C ILE A 148 0.40 14.01 7.16
N LEU A 149 1.46 13.67 6.43
CA LEU A 149 2.46 14.61 5.97
C LEU A 149 1.98 15.28 4.68
N ASN A 150 2.28 16.57 4.54
CA ASN A 150 1.95 17.37 3.38
C ASN A 150 0.43 17.46 3.07
N ALA A 151 -0.42 17.30 4.09
CA ALA A 151 -1.85 17.56 3.98
C ALA A 151 -2.16 19.02 4.41
N ASN A 152 -3.00 19.72 3.65
CA ASN A 152 -3.51 21.02 4.04
C ASN A 152 -4.51 20.87 5.21
N ARG A 153 -5.36 19.87 5.12
CA ARG A 153 -6.32 19.43 6.15
C ARG A 153 -6.44 17.92 6.11
N ALA A 154 -6.79 17.32 7.25
CA ALA A 154 -7.05 15.90 7.35
C ALA A 154 -8.39 15.66 8.07
N SER A 155 -9.23 14.79 7.48
CA SER A 155 -10.52 14.41 8.02
C SER A 155 -10.66 12.90 8.02
N LEU A 156 -11.04 12.32 9.16
CA LEU A 156 -11.39 10.92 9.32
C LEU A 156 -12.89 10.83 9.60
N ILE A 157 -13.64 10.17 8.73
CA ILE A 157 -15.10 10.18 8.75
C ILE A 157 -15.60 8.75 8.88
N VAL A 158 -16.32 8.45 9.97
CA VAL A 158 -17.04 7.20 10.12
C VAL A 158 -18.40 7.37 9.46
N GLY A 159 -18.48 7.04 8.17
CA GLY A 159 -19.67 7.24 7.34
C GLY A 159 -19.36 7.07 5.86
N THR A 160 -20.41 7.09 5.05
CA THR A 160 -20.31 7.08 3.59
C THR A 160 -20.35 8.52 3.07
N PRO A 161 -19.36 8.96 2.29
CA PRO A 161 -19.36 10.29 1.73
C PRO A 161 -20.43 10.41 0.63
N THR A 162 -21.02 11.60 0.51
CA THR A 162 -21.81 11.95 -0.68
C THR A 162 -20.96 12.86 -1.55
N VAL A 163 -20.68 12.40 -2.77
CA VAL A 163 -19.99 13.20 -3.78
C VAL A 163 -21.07 13.77 -4.69
N SER A 164 -21.26 15.09 -4.66
CA SER A 164 -22.12 15.80 -5.61
C SER A 164 -21.25 16.37 -6.73
N ASP A 165 -21.56 16.03 -7.95
CA ASP A 165 -21.01 16.73 -9.11
C ASP A 165 -21.61 18.14 -9.11
N GLY A 166 -20.78 19.12 -8.75
CA GLY A 166 -21.15 20.52 -8.75
C GLY A 166 -21.08 21.14 -10.15
#